data_189ec5ebeee51c7de1f347564cb33e67
#
_entry.id   189ec5ebeee51c7de1f347564cb33e67
#
_cell.length_a   1.000
_cell.length_b   1.000
_cell.length_c   1.000
_cell.angle_alpha   90.00
_cell.angle_beta   90.00
_cell.angle_gamma   90.00
#
_symmetry.space_group_name_H-M   'P 1'
#
loop_
_entity.id
_entity.type
_entity.pdbx_description
1 polymer ?
#
loop_
_entity_poly.entity_id
_entity_poly.type
_entity_poly.pdbx_seq_one_letter_code
_entity_poly.pdbx_strand_id
1 'polypeptide(L)'
;MTYTLPGSPVLLRHFTLDDCTVLEANPATMDSDRFSFFGLPVPGRMRRRVESGEAHPKPGEVHGLLVVEAEGVCIGFVSWHPQNYGPINAPTANFGIGLIPSARGKGYGTEAQKVLVDYLFQTTTVNRVEASTDVENIAEQRSLEKAGLLREGVVRGAHYREGRYNDMALYALTRPDYEQARAASSATKITTGFSASR
;
A
#
# COMPACT_ATOMS: atom_id res chain seq x y z
N MET A 1 -4.21 17.22 -1.18
CA MET A 1 -3.06 16.85 -0.32
C MET A 1 -2.24 15.82 -1.08
N THR A 2 -0.92 15.98 -1.11
CA THR A 2 0.03 15.04 -1.72
C THR A 2 1.03 14.60 -0.68
N TYR A 3 1.49 13.35 -0.76
CA TYR A 3 2.49 12.79 0.14
C TYR A 3 3.51 11.96 -0.64
N THR A 4 4.79 12.17 -0.38
CA THR A 4 5.88 11.42 -1.00
C THR A 4 7.10 11.38 -0.09
N LEU A 5 8.04 10.48 -0.37
CA LEU A 5 9.35 10.42 0.28
C LEU A 5 10.42 11.11 -0.59
N PRO A 6 11.47 11.69 0.02
CA PRO A 6 12.56 12.28 -0.73
C PRO A 6 13.18 11.28 -1.72
N GLY A 7 13.20 11.66 -3.01
CA GLY A 7 13.75 10.84 -4.09
C GLY A 7 12.85 9.70 -4.58
N SER A 8 11.64 9.57 -4.05
CA SER A 8 10.67 8.59 -4.57
C SER A 8 10.14 9.01 -5.94
N PRO A 9 10.05 8.09 -6.91
CA PRO A 9 9.44 8.36 -8.22
C PRO A 9 7.93 8.39 -8.18
N VAL A 10 7.31 8.11 -7.02
CA VAL A 10 5.87 8.10 -6.84
C VAL A 10 5.44 9.04 -5.72
N LEU A 11 4.21 9.53 -5.82
CA LEU A 11 3.53 10.23 -4.75
C LEU A 11 2.12 9.65 -4.53
N LEU A 12 1.59 9.85 -3.33
CA LEU A 12 0.22 9.53 -2.98
C LEU A 12 -0.58 10.83 -2.90
N ARG A 13 -1.77 10.85 -3.49
CA ARG A 13 -2.69 11.99 -3.44
C ARG A 13 -4.15 11.57 -3.40
N HIS A 14 -5.01 12.52 -3.10
CA HIS A 14 -6.45 12.28 -3.17
C HIS A 14 -6.90 11.99 -4.60
N PHE A 15 -7.95 11.19 -4.71
CA PHE A 15 -8.60 10.88 -5.98
C PHE A 15 -9.29 12.11 -6.58
N THR A 16 -9.27 12.15 -7.90
CA THR A 16 -10.13 12.97 -8.74
C THR A 16 -11.04 12.07 -9.58
N LEU A 17 -12.03 12.65 -10.25
CA LEU A 17 -12.90 11.87 -11.16
C LEU A 17 -12.16 11.39 -12.42
N ASP A 18 -11.13 12.11 -12.84
CA ASP A 18 -10.29 11.71 -13.97
C ASP A 18 -9.48 10.44 -13.67
N ASP A 19 -9.02 10.28 -12.43
CA ASP A 19 -8.34 9.05 -12.00
C ASP A 19 -9.26 7.83 -12.08
N CYS A 20 -10.55 8.02 -11.75
CA CYS A 20 -11.54 6.97 -11.92
C CYS A 20 -11.64 6.53 -13.38
N THR A 21 -11.57 7.45 -14.32
CA THR A 21 -11.59 7.16 -15.76
C THR A 21 -10.37 6.32 -16.18
N VAL A 22 -9.18 6.66 -15.68
CA VAL A 22 -7.96 5.88 -15.93
C VAL A 22 -8.08 4.45 -15.40
N LEU A 23 -8.57 4.29 -14.17
CA LEU A 23 -8.73 2.96 -13.55
C LEU A 23 -9.83 2.14 -14.22
N GLU A 24 -10.95 2.77 -14.61
CA GLU A 24 -12.06 2.14 -15.33
C GLU A 24 -11.63 1.66 -16.74
N ALA A 25 -10.70 2.36 -17.39
CA ALA A 25 -10.10 1.94 -18.64
C ALA A 25 -9.12 0.76 -18.51
N ASN A 26 -8.68 0.45 -17.29
CA ASN A 26 -7.73 -0.63 -16.96
C ASN A 26 -8.32 -1.57 -15.89
N PRO A 27 -9.46 -2.22 -16.15
CA PRO A 27 -10.12 -3.05 -15.14
C PRO A 27 -9.26 -4.26 -14.77
N ALA A 28 -9.32 -4.65 -13.50
CA ALA A 28 -8.76 -5.92 -13.05
C ALA A 28 -9.46 -7.08 -13.75
N THR A 29 -8.69 -8.01 -14.29
CA THR A 29 -9.18 -9.27 -14.88
C THR A 29 -8.49 -10.45 -14.22
N MET A 30 -9.03 -11.66 -14.40
CA MET A 30 -8.37 -12.88 -13.90
C MET A 30 -6.95 -13.03 -14.46
N ASP A 31 -6.73 -12.65 -15.72
CA ASP A 31 -5.42 -12.76 -16.35
C ASP A 31 -4.44 -11.68 -15.88
N SER A 32 -4.91 -10.43 -15.73
CA SER A 32 -4.05 -9.32 -15.33
C SER A 32 -3.81 -9.25 -13.82
N ASP A 33 -4.73 -9.77 -13.02
CA ASP A 33 -4.77 -9.60 -11.56
C ASP A 33 -5.04 -10.91 -10.81
N ARG A 34 -4.46 -12.01 -11.26
CA ARG A 34 -4.66 -13.35 -10.74
C ARG A 34 -4.72 -13.43 -9.21
N PHE A 35 -3.87 -12.71 -8.51
CA PHE A 35 -3.78 -12.73 -7.05
C PHE A 35 -4.67 -11.70 -6.33
N SER A 36 -5.21 -10.72 -7.08
CA SER A 36 -6.01 -9.62 -6.54
C SER A 36 -7.41 -9.55 -7.14
N PHE A 37 -7.80 -10.55 -7.93
CA PHE A 37 -9.13 -10.60 -8.53
C PHE A 37 -10.14 -11.17 -7.54
N PHE A 38 -11.04 -10.30 -7.05
CA PHE A 38 -12.10 -10.63 -6.09
C PHE A 38 -13.49 -10.69 -6.75
N GLY A 39 -13.54 -11.12 -7.99
CA GLY A 39 -14.78 -11.18 -8.78
C GLY A 39 -14.95 -10.00 -9.73
N LEU A 40 -16.09 -9.97 -10.43
CA LEU A 40 -16.37 -8.94 -11.41
C LEU A 40 -16.46 -7.56 -10.75
N PRO A 41 -15.77 -6.55 -11.30
CA PRO A 41 -15.83 -5.20 -10.78
C PRO A 41 -17.26 -4.64 -10.90
N VAL A 42 -17.70 -3.95 -9.86
CA VAL A 42 -18.97 -3.21 -9.90
C VAL A 42 -18.72 -1.89 -10.65
N PRO A 43 -19.35 -1.68 -11.82
CA PRO A 43 -19.14 -0.45 -12.59
C PRO A 43 -19.42 0.82 -11.76
N GLY A 44 -18.53 1.80 -11.86
CA GLY A 44 -18.62 3.08 -11.17
C GLY A 44 -18.50 3.02 -9.63
N ARG A 45 -18.10 1.87 -9.04
CA ARG A 45 -17.93 1.78 -7.57
C ARG A 45 -16.90 2.78 -7.05
N MET A 46 -15.76 2.89 -7.72
CA MET A 46 -14.71 3.83 -7.32
C MET A 46 -15.19 5.27 -7.46
N ARG A 47 -15.81 5.60 -8.59
CA ARG A 47 -16.37 6.93 -8.87
C ARG A 47 -17.36 7.36 -7.80
N ARG A 48 -18.33 6.50 -7.43
CA ARG A 48 -19.28 6.79 -6.34
C ARG A 48 -18.59 7.07 -5.00
N ARG A 49 -17.53 6.32 -4.66
CA ARG A 49 -16.75 6.56 -3.43
C ARG A 49 -16.01 7.89 -3.44
N VAL A 50 -15.52 8.31 -4.61
CA VAL A 50 -14.87 9.62 -4.77
C VAL A 50 -15.91 10.75 -4.67
N GLU A 51 -17.05 10.62 -5.36
CA GLU A 51 -18.15 11.59 -5.32
C GLU A 51 -18.77 11.77 -3.93
N SER A 52 -18.92 10.69 -3.18
CA SER A 52 -19.44 10.73 -1.80
C SER A 52 -18.42 11.20 -0.75
N GLY A 53 -17.13 11.34 -1.14
CA GLY A 53 -16.04 11.65 -0.22
C GLY A 53 -15.55 10.48 0.63
N GLU A 54 -16.13 9.29 0.49
CA GLU A 54 -15.69 8.09 1.22
C GLU A 54 -14.26 7.63 0.86
N ALA A 55 -13.77 8.01 -0.30
CA ALA A 55 -12.41 7.70 -0.73
C ALA A 55 -11.36 8.49 0.05
N HIS A 56 -11.72 9.65 0.60
CA HIS A 56 -10.76 10.53 1.25
C HIS A 56 -10.46 10.07 2.68
N PRO A 57 -9.17 9.94 3.05
CA PRO A 57 -8.78 9.70 4.43
C PRO A 57 -9.30 10.80 5.35
N LYS A 58 -9.87 10.44 6.48
CA LYS A 58 -10.32 11.39 7.50
C LYS A 58 -9.38 11.38 8.69
N PRO A 59 -9.12 12.54 9.31
CA PRO A 59 -8.29 12.62 10.50
C PRO A 59 -8.80 11.67 11.61
N GLY A 60 -7.90 10.87 12.17
CA GLY A 60 -8.21 9.92 13.24
C GLY A 60 -8.86 8.60 12.79
N GLU A 61 -9.18 8.44 11.52
CA GLU A 61 -9.69 7.18 10.98
C GLU A 61 -8.56 6.33 10.36
N VAL A 62 -8.55 5.04 10.69
CA VAL A 62 -7.64 4.06 10.06
C VAL A 62 -8.34 3.44 8.85
N HIS A 63 -8.79 4.27 7.94
CA HIS A 63 -9.41 3.89 6.68
C HIS A 63 -9.11 4.95 5.62
N GLY A 64 -8.79 4.49 4.42
CA GLY A 64 -8.56 5.44 3.34
C GLY A 64 -8.16 4.79 2.02
N LEU A 65 -8.09 5.65 1.03
CA LEU A 65 -7.76 5.32 -0.34
C LEU A 65 -7.03 6.53 -0.96
N LEU A 66 -5.87 6.30 -1.57
CA LEU A 66 -5.10 7.32 -2.27
C LEU A 66 -4.67 6.83 -3.65
N VAL A 67 -4.58 7.75 -4.59
CA VAL A 67 -3.97 7.51 -5.89
C VAL A 67 -2.47 7.30 -5.73
N VAL A 68 -1.92 6.36 -6.45
CA VAL A 68 -0.49 6.29 -6.76
C VAL A 68 -0.26 7.04 -8.06
N GLU A 69 0.50 8.12 -7.99
CA GLU A 69 0.90 8.90 -9.16
C GLU A 69 2.38 8.73 -9.43
N ALA A 70 2.75 8.56 -10.68
CA ALA A 70 4.12 8.67 -11.17
C ALA A 70 4.13 9.46 -12.47
N GLU A 71 5.15 10.30 -12.65
CA GLU A 71 5.32 11.12 -13.87
C GLU A 71 4.08 11.99 -14.20
N GLY A 72 3.35 12.44 -13.17
CA GLY A 72 2.16 13.27 -13.31
C GLY A 72 0.88 12.55 -13.72
N VAL A 73 0.88 11.20 -13.76
CA VAL A 73 -0.29 10.40 -14.15
C VAL A 73 -0.67 9.39 -13.07
N CYS A 74 -1.96 9.10 -12.96
CA CYS A 74 -2.48 8.03 -12.13
C CYS A 74 -2.02 6.69 -12.68
N ILE A 75 -1.31 5.90 -11.86
CA ILE A 75 -0.83 4.56 -12.22
C ILE A 75 -1.46 3.46 -11.36
N GLY A 76 -2.33 3.81 -10.43
CA GLY A 76 -2.97 2.87 -9.52
C GLY A 76 -3.44 3.53 -8.23
N PHE A 77 -3.62 2.70 -7.22
CA PHE A 77 -4.08 3.17 -5.91
C PHE A 77 -3.50 2.33 -4.77
N VAL A 78 -3.51 2.90 -3.57
CA VAL A 78 -3.33 2.21 -2.30
C VAL A 78 -4.58 2.39 -1.45
N SER A 79 -4.91 1.38 -0.65
CA SER A 79 -6.04 1.44 0.28
C SER A 79 -5.64 0.82 1.61
N TRP A 80 -6.27 1.25 2.70
CA TRP A 80 -6.11 0.62 4.00
C TRP A 80 -7.42 0.64 4.78
N HIS A 81 -7.54 -0.30 5.70
CA HIS A 81 -8.69 -0.44 6.58
C HIS A 81 -8.24 -0.93 7.95
N PRO A 82 -9.06 -0.70 9.00
CA PRO A 82 -8.72 -1.15 10.34
C PRO A 82 -8.86 -2.66 10.48
N GLN A 83 -7.89 -3.29 11.14
CA GLN A 83 -7.93 -4.66 11.62
C GLN A 83 -7.75 -4.65 13.13
N ASN A 84 -8.68 -5.24 13.87
CA ASN A 84 -8.59 -5.33 15.33
C ASN A 84 -8.27 -6.76 15.77
N TYR A 85 -7.31 -6.89 16.68
CA TYR A 85 -6.88 -8.16 17.28
C TYR A 85 -7.38 -8.36 18.71
N GLY A 86 -8.11 -7.41 19.24
CA GLY A 86 -8.61 -7.45 20.61
C GLY A 86 -9.87 -6.60 20.83
N PRO A 87 -10.43 -6.62 22.04
CA PRO A 87 -11.65 -5.90 22.37
C PRO A 87 -11.47 -4.38 22.48
N ILE A 88 -10.22 -3.92 22.67
CA ILE A 88 -9.90 -2.49 22.73
C ILE A 88 -9.74 -1.97 21.31
N ASN A 89 -10.36 -0.82 21.03
CA ASN A 89 -10.22 -0.16 19.73
C ASN A 89 -8.82 0.44 19.55
N ALA A 90 -7.88 -0.43 19.18
CA ALA A 90 -6.49 -0.09 18.85
C ALA A 90 -6.16 -0.74 17.50
N PRO A 91 -6.68 -0.18 16.40
CA PRO A 91 -6.62 -0.85 15.10
C PRO A 91 -5.20 -0.90 14.55
N THR A 92 -4.90 -2.01 13.87
CA THR A 92 -3.82 -2.14 12.89
C THR A 92 -4.29 -1.60 11.56
N ALA A 93 -3.42 -0.97 10.80
CA ALA A 93 -3.71 -0.61 9.42
C ALA A 93 -3.37 -1.78 8.49
N ASN A 94 -4.38 -2.48 7.98
CA ASN A 94 -4.20 -3.48 6.94
C ASN A 94 -4.33 -2.79 5.58
N PHE A 95 -3.32 -2.93 4.70
CA PHE A 95 -3.30 -2.21 3.43
C PHE A 95 -3.19 -3.13 2.21
N GLY A 96 -3.59 -2.58 1.07
CA GLY A 96 -3.44 -3.19 -0.24
C GLY A 96 -3.07 -2.16 -1.30
N ILE A 97 -2.55 -2.66 -2.42
CA ILE A 97 -2.13 -1.88 -3.58
C ILE A 97 -2.69 -2.49 -4.86
N GLY A 98 -3.09 -1.63 -5.79
CA GLY A 98 -3.42 -2.01 -7.15
C GLY A 98 -2.74 -1.08 -8.15
N LEU A 99 -1.98 -1.62 -9.09
CA LEU A 99 -1.37 -0.87 -10.20
C LEU A 99 -1.96 -1.33 -11.53
N ILE A 100 -2.17 -0.37 -12.43
CA ILE A 100 -2.52 -0.68 -13.82
C ILE A 100 -1.42 -1.55 -14.46
N PRO A 101 -1.75 -2.45 -15.40
CA PRO A 101 -0.78 -3.41 -15.95
C PRO A 101 0.49 -2.76 -16.51
N SER A 102 0.35 -1.61 -17.20
CA SER A 102 1.48 -0.88 -17.81
C SER A 102 2.46 -0.27 -16.81
N ALA A 103 2.08 -0.13 -15.54
CA ALA A 103 2.93 0.41 -14.48
C ALA A 103 3.65 -0.67 -13.65
N ARG A 104 3.34 -1.94 -13.88
CA ARG A 104 3.93 -3.06 -13.13
C ARG A 104 5.35 -3.36 -13.59
N GLY A 105 6.13 -4.04 -12.73
CA GLY A 105 7.51 -4.45 -13.03
C GLY A 105 8.55 -3.32 -13.04
N LYS A 106 8.15 -2.08 -12.77
CA LYS A 106 9.00 -0.88 -12.80
C LYS A 106 9.46 -0.40 -11.41
N GLY A 107 9.12 -1.13 -10.35
CA GLY A 107 9.45 -0.76 -8.98
C GLY A 107 8.45 0.19 -8.31
N TYR A 108 7.50 0.76 -9.05
CA TYR A 108 6.52 1.71 -8.50
C TYR A 108 5.69 1.14 -7.35
N GLY A 109 5.34 -0.16 -7.39
CA GLY A 109 4.61 -0.82 -6.31
C GLY A 109 5.36 -0.79 -4.99
N THR A 110 6.64 -1.14 -5.01
CA THR A 110 7.51 -1.09 -3.83
C THR A 110 7.63 0.33 -3.28
N GLU A 111 7.83 1.31 -4.14
CA GLU A 111 7.93 2.72 -3.72
C GLU A 111 6.60 3.24 -3.16
N ALA A 112 5.48 2.89 -3.77
CA ALA A 112 4.15 3.27 -3.27
C ALA A 112 3.87 2.67 -1.87
N GLN A 113 4.28 1.43 -1.63
CA GLN A 113 4.18 0.79 -0.31
C GLN A 113 5.06 1.48 0.73
N LYS A 114 6.31 1.84 0.40
CA LYS A 114 7.19 2.63 1.29
C LYS A 114 6.55 3.96 1.67
N VAL A 115 6.05 4.69 0.67
CA VAL A 115 5.40 5.99 0.88
C VAL A 115 4.15 5.84 1.72
N LEU A 116 3.33 4.78 1.51
CA LEU A 116 2.13 4.52 2.30
C LEU A 116 2.46 4.15 3.75
N VAL A 117 3.44 3.29 3.97
CA VAL A 117 3.88 2.89 5.33
C VAL A 117 4.34 4.11 6.12
N ASP A 118 5.18 4.96 5.51
CA ASP A 118 5.61 6.21 6.14
C ASP A 118 4.42 7.15 6.41
N TYR A 119 3.53 7.33 5.42
CA TYR A 119 2.31 8.12 5.59
C TYR A 119 1.47 7.64 6.78
N LEU A 120 1.22 6.34 6.90
CA LEU A 120 0.40 5.78 7.98
C LEU A 120 1.02 6.00 9.35
N PHE A 121 2.32 5.78 9.51
CA PHE A 121 2.99 6.02 10.79
C PHE A 121 3.12 7.50 11.13
N GLN A 122 3.21 8.40 10.15
CA GLN A 122 3.32 9.84 10.37
C GLN A 122 1.97 10.51 10.64
N THR A 123 0.88 10.00 10.09
CA THR A 123 -0.43 10.67 10.12
C THR A 123 -1.47 9.98 11.01
N THR A 124 -1.14 8.81 11.54
CA THR A 124 -2.03 8.05 12.44
C THR A 124 -1.30 7.60 13.70
N THR A 125 -2.05 7.12 14.68
CA THR A 125 -1.51 6.55 15.93
C THR A 125 -1.36 5.03 15.89
N VAL A 126 -1.50 4.40 14.73
CA VAL A 126 -1.39 2.93 14.63
C VAL A 126 -0.03 2.45 15.11
N ASN A 127 -0.03 1.35 15.86
CA ASN A 127 1.22 0.71 16.29
C ASN A 127 1.73 -0.31 15.27
N ARG A 128 0.87 -0.72 14.32
CA ARG A 128 1.16 -1.78 13.38
C ARG A 128 0.54 -1.48 12.01
N VAL A 129 1.33 -1.70 10.98
CA VAL A 129 0.90 -1.71 9.58
C VAL A 129 1.12 -3.11 9.04
N GLU A 130 0.15 -3.68 8.35
CA GLU A 130 0.26 -5.03 7.80
C GLU A 130 -0.33 -5.16 6.40
N ALA A 131 0.13 -6.18 5.69
CA ALA A 131 -0.43 -6.60 4.41
C ALA A 131 -0.31 -8.12 4.27
N SER A 132 -1.21 -8.70 3.50
CA SER A 132 -1.12 -10.12 3.15
C SER A 132 -1.23 -10.31 1.64
N THR A 133 -0.55 -11.33 1.14
CA THR A 133 -0.62 -11.71 -0.27
C THR A 133 -0.58 -13.23 -0.42
N ASP A 134 -1.10 -13.72 -1.54
CA ASP A 134 -1.02 -15.15 -1.87
C ASP A 134 0.43 -15.65 -1.82
N VAL A 135 0.65 -16.83 -1.25
CA VAL A 135 2.02 -17.42 -1.14
C VAL A 135 2.67 -17.67 -2.50
N GLU A 136 1.88 -17.77 -3.58
CA GLU A 136 2.39 -17.87 -4.95
C GLU A 136 2.76 -16.49 -5.56
N ASN A 137 2.34 -15.38 -4.95
CA ASN A 137 2.62 -14.02 -5.42
C ASN A 137 4.01 -13.55 -4.97
N ILE A 138 5.05 -14.14 -5.51
CA ILE A 138 6.44 -13.84 -5.16
C ILE A 138 6.81 -12.38 -5.41
N ALA A 139 6.22 -11.76 -6.43
CA ALA A 139 6.51 -10.36 -6.75
C ALA A 139 6.05 -9.43 -5.62
N GLU A 140 4.85 -9.64 -5.09
CA GLU A 140 4.33 -8.82 -3.98
C GLU A 140 5.06 -9.12 -2.67
N GLN A 141 5.38 -10.39 -2.37
CA GLN A 141 6.17 -10.74 -1.20
C GLN A 141 7.50 -9.96 -1.18
N ARG A 142 8.24 -9.98 -2.30
CA ARG A 142 9.49 -9.21 -2.44
C ARG A 142 9.28 -7.70 -2.36
N SER A 143 8.13 -7.21 -2.80
CA SER A 143 7.78 -5.79 -2.72
C SER A 143 7.58 -5.37 -1.26
N LEU A 144 6.82 -6.15 -0.49
CA LEU A 144 6.58 -5.93 0.94
C LEU A 144 7.87 -5.97 1.76
N GLU A 145 8.75 -6.94 1.50
CA GLU A 145 10.07 -7.05 2.14
C GLU A 145 10.94 -5.81 1.84
N LYS A 146 10.99 -5.38 0.58
CA LYS A 146 11.71 -4.16 0.19
C LYS A 146 11.09 -2.88 0.75
N ALA A 147 9.81 -2.88 1.06
CA ALA A 147 9.14 -1.79 1.75
C ALA A 147 9.39 -1.78 3.26
N GLY A 148 10.12 -2.79 3.78
CA GLY A 148 10.54 -2.88 5.17
C GLY A 148 9.64 -3.74 6.05
N LEU A 149 8.60 -4.37 5.49
CA LEU A 149 7.75 -5.27 6.26
C LEU A 149 8.47 -6.62 6.47
N LEU A 150 8.26 -7.20 7.64
CA LEU A 150 8.78 -8.51 8.01
C LEU A 150 7.71 -9.58 7.78
N ARG A 151 8.13 -10.73 7.26
CA ARG A 151 7.24 -11.88 7.12
C ARG A 151 7.01 -12.50 8.50
N GLU A 152 5.75 -12.58 8.93
CA GLU A 152 5.39 -13.13 10.25
C GLU A 152 4.83 -14.55 10.17
N GLY A 153 4.28 -14.95 9.02
CA GLY A 153 3.75 -16.29 8.91
C GLY A 153 2.91 -16.54 7.66
N VAL A 154 2.15 -17.63 7.73
CA VAL A 154 1.21 -18.06 6.69
C VAL A 154 -0.15 -18.32 7.32
N VAL A 155 -1.16 -17.67 6.75
CA VAL A 155 -2.57 -17.90 7.08
C VAL A 155 -3.10 -18.94 6.09
N ARG A 156 -3.29 -20.17 6.56
CA ARG A 156 -3.66 -21.30 5.71
C ARG A 156 -5.10 -21.24 5.26
N GLY A 157 -5.33 -21.52 3.96
CA GLY A 157 -6.66 -21.61 3.38
C GLY A 157 -7.48 -20.30 3.47
N ALA A 158 -6.84 -19.16 3.52
CA ALA A 158 -7.49 -17.86 3.79
C ALA A 158 -8.09 -17.20 2.55
N HIS A 159 -7.61 -17.56 1.37
CA HIS A 159 -8.04 -16.91 0.12
C HIS A 159 -8.61 -17.92 -0.87
N TYR A 160 -9.89 -17.76 -1.23
CA TYR A 160 -10.52 -18.59 -2.26
C TYR A 160 -10.27 -18.00 -3.65
N ARG A 161 -9.54 -18.75 -4.49
CA ARG A 161 -9.16 -18.34 -5.83
C ARG A 161 -9.11 -19.56 -6.75
N GLU A 162 -9.59 -19.43 -7.99
CA GLU A 162 -9.52 -20.50 -9.00
C GLU A 162 -10.13 -21.84 -8.52
N GLY A 163 -11.25 -21.77 -7.81
CA GLY A 163 -11.98 -22.95 -7.33
C GLY A 163 -11.38 -23.65 -6.12
N ARG A 164 -10.35 -23.07 -5.48
CA ARG A 164 -9.69 -23.66 -4.30
C ARG A 164 -9.31 -22.61 -3.25
N TYR A 165 -9.08 -23.07 -2.04
CA TYR A 165 -8.48 -22.26 -0.99
C TYR A 165 -6.96 -22.22 -1.15
N ASN A 166 -6.41 -21.02 -1.03
CA ASN A 166 -4.98 -20.74 -1.12
C ASN A 166 -4.49 -20.13 0.19
N ASP A 167 -3.21 -20.30 0.48
CA ASP A 167 -2.56 -19.75 1.65
C ASP A 167 -2.13 -18.30 1.39
N MET A 168 -2.13 -17.49 2.46
CA MET A 168 -1.68 -16.10 2.42
C MET A 168 -0.44 -15.91 3.28
N ALA A 169 0.60 -15.31 2.73
CA ALA A 169 1.75 -14.84 3.49
C ALA A 169 1.40 -13.50 4.17
N LEU A 170 1.60 -13.42 5.49
CA LEU A 170 1.35 -12.23 6.28
C LEU A 170 2.67 -11.49 6.53
N TYR A 171 2.64 -10.20 6.29
CA TYR A 171 3.75 -9.26 6.48
C TYR A 171 3.32 -8.10 7.35
N ALA A 172 4.21 -7.61 8.21
CA ALA A 172 3.92 -6.46 9.04
C ALA A 172 5.17 -5.66 9.41
N LEU A 173 4.93 -4.43 9.84
CA LEU A 173 5.91 -3.56 10.46
C LEU A 173 5.28 -2.91 11.68
N THR A 174 5.98 -2.89 12.82
CA THR A 174 5.54 -2.19 14.03
C THR A 174 6.10 -0.77 14.08
N ARG A 175 5.47 0.11 14.84
CA ARG A 175 5.97 1.47 15.03
C ARG A 175 7.40 1.51 15.61
N PRO A 176 7.78 0.71 16.62
CA PRO A 176 9.15 0.67 17.10
C PRO A 176 10.16 0.28 16.01
N ASP A 177 9.86 -0.71 15.16
CA ASP A 177 10.74 -1.14 14.06
C ASP A 177 10.89 -0.02 13.02
N TYR A 178 9.79 0.65 12.67
CA TYR A 178 9.78 1.78 11.75
C TYR A 178 10.63 2.95 12.27
N GLU A 179 10.45 3.32 13.55
CA GLU A 179 11.19 4.42 14.18
C GLU A 179 12.70 4.10 14.26
N GLN A 180 13.06 2.86 14.58
CA GLN A 180 14.45 2.40 14.59
C GLN A 180 15.10 2.48 13.21
N ALA A 181 14.41 1.99 12.17
CA ALA A 181 14.89 2.04 10.79
C ALA A 181 15.07 3.49 10.30
N ARG A 182 14.14 4.37 10.65
CA ARG A 182 14.19 5.80 10.30
C ARG A 182 15.36 6.52 10.99
N ALA A 183 15.59 6.26 12.28
CA ALA A 183 16.73 6.82 13.01
C ALA A 183 18.07 6.38 12.40
N ALA A 184 18.22 5.10 12.06
CA ALA A 184 19.41 4.56 11.40
C ALA A 184 19.68 5.25 10.04
N SER A 185 18.64 5.44 9.23
CA SER A 185 18.76 6.12 7.92
C SER A 185 19.16 7.60 8.06
N SER A 186 18.71 8.28 9.11
CA SER A 186 19.07 9.68 9.40
C SER A 186 20.53 9.81 9.86
N ALA A 187 21.01 8.90 10.70
CA ALA A 187 22.39 8.87 11.18
C ALA A 187 23.39 8.66 10.02
N THR A 188 23.07 7.77 9.07
CA THR A 188 23.91 7.49 7.91
C THR A 188 24.05 8.72 6.99
N LYS A 189 23.01 9.52 6.83
CA LYS A 189 23.06 10.75 6.00
C LYS A 189 23.95 11.85 6.63
N ILE A 190 24.01 11.93 7.96
CA ILE A 190 24.87 12.90 8.65
C ILE A 190 26.34 12.54 8.48
N THR A 191 26.69 11.25 8.54
CA THR A 191 28.08 10.78 8.42
C THR A 191 28.64 10.97 7.00
N THR A 192 27.83 10.79 5.95
CA THR A 192 28.24 10.99 4.55
C THR A 192 28.34 12.47 4.15
N GLY A 193 27.61 13.37 4.84
CA GLY A 193 27.69 14.83 4.60
C GLY A 193 28.97 15.48 5.11
N PHE A 194 29.67 14.88 6.08
CA PHE A 194 30.91 15.40 6.65
C PHE A 194 32.19 14.99 5.89
N SER A 195 32.12 14.06 4.94
CA SER A 195 33.28 13.56 4.19
C SER A 195 33.56 14.31 2.88
N ALA A 196 32.77 15.31 2.50
CA ALA A 196 32.89 16.00 1.21
C ALA A 196 33.52 17.42 1.30
N SER A 197 34.15 17.77 2.45
CA SER A 197 34.84 19.06 2.61
C SER A 197 36.25 18.83 3.14
N ARG A 198 37.14 18.34 2.26
CA ARG A 198 38.61 18.48 2.40
C ARG A 198 39.21 18.52 1.02
#